data_34325d1205d984a33ad3600f84a530bd
#
_entry.id   34325d1205d984a33ad3600f84a530bd
#
_cell.length_a   1.000
_cell.length_b   1.000
_cell.length_c   1.000
_cell.angle_alpha   90.00
_cell.angle_beta   90.00
_cell.angle_gamma   90.00
#
_symmetry.space_group_name_H-M   'P 1'
#
loop_
_entity.id
_entity.type
_entity.pdbx_description
1 polymer ?
#
loop_
_entity_poly.entity_id
_entity_poly.type
_entity_poly.pdbx_seq_one_letter_code
_entity_poly.pdbx_strand_id
1 'polypeptide(L)'
;MIATCVAAGWATQGYLDVEHPLQRAITDGIPALAEDPVLGIGIDGCGAPAHVVSLIGLARSFRNMAIGAAGEAGLRIHRAMSSFPDMV
;
A
#
# COMPACT_ATOMS: atom_id res chain seq x y z
N MET A 1 9.26 -0.94 4.89
CA MET A 1 8.74 -2.25 5.33
C MET A 1 9.36 -2.72 6.66
N ILE A 2 10.69 -2.88 6.80
CA ILE A 2 11.32 -3.33 8.07
C ILE A 2 10.97 -2.41 9.24
N ALA A 3 11.02 -1.10 9.08
CA ALA A 3 10.64 -0.15 10.13
C ALA A 3 9.17 -0.32 10.58
N THR A 4 8.29 -0.67 9.65
CA THR A 4 6.88 -0.97 9.96
C THR A 4 6.76 -2.24 10.78
N CYS A 5 7.53 -3.29 10.45
CA CYS A 5 7.57 -4.51 11.24
C CYS A 5 8.01 -4.24 12.69
N VAL A 6 9.08 -3.45 12.85
CA VAL A 6 9.57 -3.06 14.20
C VAL A 6 8.49 -2.29 14.96
N ALA A 7 7.85 -1.30 14.35
CA ALA A 7 6.81 -0.50 14.99
C ALA A 7 5.57 -1.31 15.37
N ALA A 8 5.23 -2.33 14.58
CA ALA A 8 4.09 -3.21 14.81
C ALA A 8 4.40 -4.44 15.69
N GLY A 9 5.67 -4.64 16.08
CA GLY A 9 6.10 -5.82 16.84
C GLY A 9 6.10 -7.11 16.01
N TRP A 10 6.19 -7.01 14.68
CA TRP A 10 6.27 -8.16 13.77
C TRP A 10 7.70 -8.59 13.52
N ALA A 11 7.91 -9.85 13.12
CA ALA A 11 9.23 -10.35 12.71
C ALA A 11 9.79 -9.49 11.57
N THR A 12 11.10 -9.23 11.60
CA THR A 12 11.78 -8.50 10.52
C THR A 12 12.31 -9.41 9.43
N GLN A 13 12.37 -10.72 9.70
CA GLN A 13 12.73 -11.74 8.70
C GLN A 13 11.50 -12.20 7.94
N GLY A 14 11.67 -12.53 6.67
CA GLY A 14 10.60 -13.05 5.83
C GLY A 14 9.52 -12.02 5.43
N TYR A 15 9.77 -10.73 5.62
CA TYR A 15 8.79 -9.67 5.37
C TYR A 15 8.35 -9.55 3.90
N LEU A 16 9.02 -10.24 2.99
CA LEU A 16 8.63 -10.34 1.57
C LEU A 16 7.69 -11.53 1.30
N ASP A 17 7.51 -12.44 2.27
CA ASP A 17 6.56 -13.55 2.12
C ASP A 17 5.13 -13.02 2.16
N VAL A 18 4.29 -13.46 1.23
CA VAL A 18 2.88 -13.04 1.13
C VAL A 18 2.08 -13.34 2.40
N GLU A 19 2.47 -14.39 3.14
CA GLU A 19 1.84 -14.77 4.40
C GLU A 19 2.37 -14.01 5.62
N HIS A 20 3.43 -13.21 5.44
CA HIS A 20 3.96 -12.39 6.53
C HIS A 20 2.92 -11.35 7.01
N PRO A 21 2.80 -11.09 8.34
CA PRO A 21 1.83 -10.14 8.87
C PRO A 21 1.83 -8.76 8.18
N LEU A 22 2.99 -8.26 7.78
CA LEU A 22 3.12 -7.01 7.02
C LEU A 22 2.39 -7.10 5.67
N GLN A 23 2.64 -8.17 4.90
CA GLN A 23 2.05 -8.31 3.57
C GLN A 23 0.54 -8.56 3.66
N ARG A 24 0.10 -9.33 4.64
CA ARG A 24 -1.33 -9.52 4.93
C ARG A 24 -2.02 -8.20 5.28
N ALA A 25 -1.41 -7.39 6.13
CA ALA A 25 -1.96 -6.07 6.48
C ALA A 25 -2.06 -5.14 5.25
N ILE A 26 -1.10 -5.21 4.32
CA ILE A 26 -1.17 -4.47 3.05
C ILE A 26 -2.32 -5.01 2.19
N THR A 27 -2.40 -6.33 2.01
CA THR A 27 -3.45 -6.99 1.24
C THR A 27 -4.85 -6.64 1.76
N ASP A 28 -5.03 -6.67 3.09
CA ASP A 28 -6.31 -6.39 3.74
C ASP A 28 -6.69 -4.91 3.68
N GLY A 29 -5.70 -4.01 3.61
CA GLY A 29 -5.93 -2.56 3.54
C GLY A 29 -6.30 -2.05 2.13
N ILE A 30 -5.86 -2.72 1.08
CA ILE A 30 -6.07 -2.26 -0.30
C ILE A 30 -7.55 -2.16 -0.68
N PRO A 31 -8.43 -3.13 -0.38
CA PRO A 31 -9.84 -3.05 -0.77
C PRO A 31 -10.57 -1.83 -0.21
N ALA A 32 -10.26 -1.41 1.00
CA ALA A 32 -10.85 -0.21 1.59
C ALA A 32 -10.37 1.07 0.89
N LEU A 33 -9.10 1.10 0.46
CA LEU A 33 -8.52 2.24 -0.24
C LEU A 33 -8.97 2.32 -1.69
N ALA A 34 -9.01 1.18 -2.39
CA ALA A 34 -9.34 1.07 -3.81
C ALA A 34 -10.85 1.05 -4.08
N GLU A 35 -11.68 0.77 -3.07
CA GLU A 35 -13.11 0.45 -3.24
C GLU A 35 -13.29 -0.69 -4.27
N ASP A 36 -12.36 -1.66 -4.26
CA ASP A 36 -12.27 -2.74 -5.24
C ASP A 36 -11.41 -3.88 -4.66
N PRO A 37 -11.68 -5.14 -4.98
CA PRO A 37 -10.90 -6.26 -4.46
C PRO A 37 -9.48 -6.30 -5.04
N VAL A 38 -8.58 -6.94 -4.31
CA VAL A 38 -7.29 -7.38 -4.86
C VAL A 38 -7.56 -8.54 -5.83
N LEU A 39 -7.15 -8.40 -7.08
CA LEU A 39 -7.40 -9.36 -8.16
C LEU A 39 -6.35 -10.47 -8.22
N GLY A 40 -5.19 -10.25 -7.61
CA GLY A 40 -4.09 -11.19 -7.56
C GLY A 40 -2.85 -10.56 -6.92
N ILE A 41 -1.83 -11.37 -6.69
CA ILE A 41 -0.54 -10.92 -6.18
C ILE A 41 0.56 -11.49 -7.07
N GLY A 42 1.35 -10.61 -7.66
CA GLY A 42 2.58 -10.95 -8.38
C GLY A 42 3.81 -10.74 -7.50
N ILE A 43 4.98 -10.96 -8.07
CA ILE A 43 6.27 -10.66 -7.43
C ILE A 43 6.94 -9.56 -8.24
N ASP A 44 7.28 -8.47 -7.58
CA ASP A 44 8.01 -7.35 -8.17
C ASP A 44 9.51 -7.69 -8.36
N GLY A 45 10.20 -6.88 -9.16
CA GLY A 45 11.64 -7.03 -9.41
C GLY A 45 12.52 -6.97 -8.16
N CYS A 46 12.04 -6.34 -7.08
CA CYS A 46 12.71 -6.33 -5.77
C CYS A 46 12.36 -7.54 -4.88
N GLY A 47 11.55 -8.49 -5.38
CA GLY A 47 11.08 -9.65 -4.63
C GLY A 47 9.88 -9.40 -3.71
N ALA A 48 9.36 -8.17 -3.66
CA ALA A 48 8.20 -7.86 -2.84
C ALA A 48 6.90 -8.27 -3.54
N PRO A 49 5.85 -8.66 -2.79
CA PRO A 49 4.52 -8.84 -3.33
C PRO A 49 4.00 -7.57 -3.99
N ALA A 50 3.50 -7.70 -5.22
CA ALA A 50 2.89 -6.63 -6.00
C ALA A 50 1.39 -6.94 -6.18
N HIS A 51 0.54 -6.13 -5.58
CA HIS A 51 -0.90 -6.35 -5.58
C HIS A 51 -1.52 -5.85 -6.87
N VAL A 52 -2.29 -6.72 -7.53
CA VAL A 52 -3.02 -6.41 -8.75
C VAL A 52 -4.38 -5.83 -8.38
N VAL A 53 -4.66 -4.63 -8.83
CA VAL A 53 -5.95 -3.95 -8.69
C VAL A 53 -6.44 -3.49 -10.06
N SER A 54 -7.74 -3.23 -10.19
CA SER A 54 -8.26 -2.64 -11.43
C SER A 54 -7.74 -1.21 -11.61
N LEU A 55 -7.74 -0.72 -12.85
CA LEU A 55 -7.38 0.68 -13.13
C LEU A 55 -8.32 1.66 -12.42
N ILE A 56 -9.60 1.30 -12.30
CA ILE A 56 -10.59 2.09 -11.55
C ILE A 56 -10.25 2.09 -10.04
N GLY A 57 -9.90 0.93 -9.47
CA GLY A 57 -9.47 0.81 -8.07
C GLY A 57 -8.22 1.63 -7.79
N LEU A 58 -7.25 1.64 -8.71
CA LEU A 58 -6.05 2.48 -8.60
C LEU A 58 -6.42 3.97 -8.59
N ALA A 59 -7.26 4.41 -9.52
CA ALA A 59 -7.71 5.81 -9.58
C ALA A 59 -8.48 6.23 -8.31
N ARG A 60 -9.34 5.34 -7.77
CA ARG A 60 -10.03 5.56 -6.50
C ARG A 60 -9.07 5.67 -5.33
N SER A 61 -8.02 4.85 -5.30
CA SER A 61 -6.99 4.92 -4.25
C SER A 61 -6.34 6.30 -4.19
N PHE A 62 -5.92 6.85 -5.32
CA PHE A 62 -5.34 8.20 -5.39
C PHE A 62 -6.37 9.28 -5.02
N ARG A 63 -7.61 9.16 -5.50
CA ARG A 63 -8.70 10.07 -5.11
C ARG A 63 -8.90 10.05 -3.59
N ASN A 64 -8.99 8.87 -2.98
CA ASN A 64 -9.28 8.70 -1.56
C ASN A 64 -8.14 9.25 -0.67
N MET A 65 -6.90 9.17 -1.12
CA MET A 65 -5.79 9.87 -0.48
C MET A 65 -5.93 11.39 -0.58
N ALA A 66 -6.29 11.91 -1.77
CA ALA A 66 -6.39 13.35 -2.01
C ALA A 66 -7.51 14.03 -1.24
N ILE A 67 -8.67 13.38 -1.11
CA ILE A 67 -9.84 13.93 -0.40
C ILE A 67 -9.86 13.63 1.11
N GLY A 68 -8.85 12.93 1.62
CA GLY A 68 -8.74 12.57 3.03
C GLY A 68 -9.56 11.35 3.46
N ALA A 69 -10.23 10.65 2.55
CA ALA A 69 -10.99 9.43 2.86
C ALA A 69 -10.07 8.29 3.36
N ALA A 70 -8.79 8.31 2.98
CA ALA A 70 -7.76 7.39 3.47
C ALA A 70 -7.11 7.85 4.79
N GLY A 71 -7.69 8.85 5.48
CA GLY A 71 -7.18 9.39 6.73
C GLY A 71 -5.94 10.27 6.58
N GLU A 72 -5.36 10.65 7.71
CA GLU A 72 -4.20 11.57 7.75
C GLU A 72 -2.97 11.00 7.04
N ALA A 73 -2.74 9.70 7.12
CA ALA A 73 -1.62 9.06 6.41
C ALA A 73 -1.76 9.21 4.89
N GLY A 74 -2.96 8.99 4.35
CA GLY A 74 -3.25 9.19 2.93
C GLY A 74 -3.05 10.65 2.49
N LEU A 75 -3.53 11.62 3.27
CA LEU A 75 -3.32 13.05 3.00
C LEU A 75 -1.84 13.42 3.00
N ARG A 76 -1.05 12.88 3.92
CA ARG A 76 0.41 13.11 3.96
C ARG A 76 1.09 12.58 2.71
N ILE A 77 0.73 11.38 2.26
CA ILE A 77 1.27 10.79 1.02
C ILE A 77 0.90 11.68 -0.17
N HIS A 78 -0.39 12.04 -0.31
CA HIS A 78 -0.84 12.92 -1.38
C HIS A 78 -0.08 14.25 -1.40
N ARG A 79 0.07 14.91 -0.25
CA ARG A 79 0.82 16.17 -0.14
C ARG A 79 2.29 15.99 -0.52
N ALA A 80 2.95 14.91 -0.08
CA ALA A 80 4.33 14.62 -0.42
C ALA A 80 4.51 14.47 -1.94
N MET A 81 3.68 13.65 -2.59
CA MET A 81 3.74 13.44 -4.04
C MET A 81 3.45 14.73 -4.83
N SER A 82 2.48 15.54 -4.38
CA SER A 82 2.11 16.79 -5.05
C SER A 82 3.15 17.90 -4.85
N SER A 83 3.83 17.93 -3.70
CA SER A 83 4.84 18.96 -3.40
C SER A 83 6.21 18.63 -4.00
N PHE A 84 6.47 17.37 -4.28
CA PHE A 84 7.77 16.90 -4.79
C PHE A 84 7.57 15.97 -6.01
N PRO A 85 6.98 16.48 -7.11
CA PRO A 85 6.65 15.65 -8.27
C PRO A 85 7.87 15.02 -8.93
N ASP A 86 9.05 15.62 -8.78
CA ASP A 86 10.31 15.08 -9.31
C ASP A 86 10.77 13.80 -8.60
N MET A 87 10.13 13.44 -7.49
CA MET A 87 10.47 12.26 -6.68
C MET A 87 9.48 11.10 -6.89
N VAL A 88 8.52 11.26 -7.82
CA VAL A 88 7.44 10.29 -8.06
C VAL A 88 7.61 9.62 -9.42
#